data_9ba903a95f5423ae47b0c4dbf775c78d
#
_entry.id   9ba903a95f5423ae47b0c4dbf775c78d
#
_cell.length_a   1.000
_cell.length_b   1.000
_cell.length_c   1.000
_cell.angle_alpha   90.00
_cell.angle_beta   90.00
_cell.angle_gamma   90.00
#
_symmetry.space_group_name_H-M   'P 1'
#
loop_
_entity.id
_entity.type
_entity.pdbx_description
1 polymer ?
#
loop_
_entity_poly.entity_id
_entity_poly.type
_entity_poly.pdbx_seq_one_letter_code
_entity_poly.pdbx_strand_id
1 'polypeptide(L)'
;DYIGYGPEAHELVGIPDPETFVQIPWDKRIARVFCTCFRNREEEKNPGGFLTSDCRGNLKRAHEEFKKKHKLELRAGTEPEMMWLTKNEDGSPTGSGFSKPYCYHIDQFESLRPVYMKVIEYSRAMGLDIIQGDHEDAPGQLELNFNYDDVVRNADRLSTYRQICAQVAREFNLIACFLSKPFVGVSASGCHTNISLWKGGKDELIPCGNKTIPGMENVFHHRRGGTNVFMPDGKDRRIPGKIGLQAIGGVMEHLPALTALGSSTVNSYRRLWDTGFWAPVYADWGYQNRTCGLRVSAPGRFEYRSVDSAHNPYLMGSGLLKAFDHGISKKMDPGKPEQQNMYEQMKAGKQVEKLPMTLGEALDRLET
;
A
#
# COMPACT_ATOMS: atom_id res chain seq x y z
N ASP A 1 -17.00 20.33 1.07
CA ASP A 1 -17.94 19.28 1.06
C ASP A 1 -17.35 17.95 0.52
N TYR A 2 -16.73 17.17 1.41
CA TYR A 2 -15.95 15.98 1.03
C TYR A 2 -16.79 14.83 0.47
N ILE A 3 -18.09 14.86 0.65
CA ILE A 3 -19.00 13.77 0.24
C ILE A 3 -19.98 14.20 -0.85
N GLY A 4 -19.88 15.43 -1.32
CA GLY A 4 -20.75 15.97 -2.37
C GLY A 4 -22.17 16.29 -1.93
N TYR A 5 -22.44 16.37 -0.61
CA TYR A 5 -23.72 16.72 -0.03
C TYR A 5 -23.59 17.95 0.87
N GLY A 6 -24.56 18.85 0.82
CA GLY A 6 -24.65 20.01 1.70
C GLY A 6 -25.25 19.67 3.06
N PRO A 7 -25.31 20.66 3.97
CA PRO A 7 -25.85 20.47 5.32
C PRO A 7 -27.35 20.15 5.37
N GLU A 8 -28.06 20.37 4.26
CA GLU A 8 -29.46 20.03 4.07
C GLU A 8 -29.70 18.56 3.71
N ALA A 9 -28.64 17.80 3.40
CA ALA A 9 -28.75 16.40 3.01
C ALA A 9 -29.10 15.50 4.21
N HIS A 10 -29.69 14.36 3.89
CA HIS A 10 -29.99 13.33 4.88
C HIS A 10 -28.71 12.76 5.49
N GLU A 11 -28.81 12.25 6.72
CA GLU A 11 -27.72 11.54 7.37
C GLU A 11 -27.30 10.29 6.58
N LEU A 12 -25.99 10.05 6.52
CA LEU A 12 -25.43 8.84 5.97
C LEU A 12 -25.65 7.66 6.92
N VAL A 13 -25.75 6.47 6.37
CA VAL A 13 -25.84 5.23 7.13
C VAL A 13 -24.59 4.39 6.93
N GLY A 14 -23.92 4.03 8.03
CA GLY A 14 -22.81 3.07 8.03
C GLY A 14 -23.29 1.69 8.43
N ILE A 15 -23.22 0.72 7.52
CA ILE A 15 -23.48 -0.68 7.83
C ILE A 15 -22.16 -1.33 8.26
N PRO A 16 -22.06 -1.81 9.52
CA PRO A 16 -20.85 -2.40 10.03
C PRO A 16 -20.51 -3.72 9.32
N ASP A 17 -19.22 -3.96 9.11
CA ASP A 17 -18.65 -5.20 8.62
C ASP A 17 -18.18 -6.02 9.83
N PRO A 18 -18.96 -7.03 10.30
CA PRO A 18 -18.66 -7.74 11.54
C PRO A 18 -17.30 -8.46 11.55
N GLU A 19 -16.79 -8.87 10.37
CA GLU A 19 -15.49 -9.51 10.26
C GLU A 19 -14.32 -8.58 10.61
N THR A 20 -14.57 -7.27 10.65
CA THR A 20 -13.57 -6.25 10.98
C THR A 20 -13.64 -5.74 12.41
N PHE A 21 -14.54 -6.31 13.22
CA PHE A 21 -14.67 -5.95 14.62
C PHE A 21 -13.41 -6.31 15.39
N VAL A 22 -12.82 -5.34 16.10
CA VAL A 22 -11.64 -5.55 16.93
C VAL A 22 -11.66 -4.66 18.16
N GLN A 23 -11.33 -5.22 19.32
CA GLN A 23 -11.10 -4.44 20.54
C GLN A 23 -9.79 -3.67 20.42
N ILE A 24 -9.83 -2.37 20.78
CA ILE A 24 -8.65 -1.51 20.75
C ILE A 24 -7.71 -1.88 21.90
N PRO A 25 -6.42 -2.22 21.65
CA PRO A 25 -5.53 -2.74 22.69
C PRO A 25 -5.12 -1.72 23.75
N TRP A 26 -5.14 -0.44 23.44
CA TRP A 26 -4.80 0.64 24.40
C TRP A 26 -5.99 1.16 25.22
N ASP A 27 -7.22 0.73 24.89
CA ASP A 27 -8.41 0.95 25.73
C ASP A 27 -9.43 -0.18 25.51
N LYS A 28 -9.47 -1.11 26.46
CA LYS A 28 -10.33 -2.30 26.39
C LYS A 28 -11.84 -2.02 26.42
N ARG A 29 -12.24 -0.78 26.71
CA ARG A 29 -13.66 -0.37 26.71
C ARG A 29 -14.14 0.00 25.30
N ILE A 30 -13.23 0.12 24.34
CA ILE A 30 -13.51 0.58 22.99
C ILE A 30 -13.24 -0.55 21.98
N ALA A 31 -14.12 -0.68 21.01
CA ALA A 31 -13.91 -1.52 19.84
C ALA A 31 -14.06 -0.68 18.56
N ARG A 32 -13.45 -1.15 17.50
CA ARG A 32 -13.55 -0.56 16.17
C ARG A 32 -14.13 -1.57 15.19
N VAL A 33 -14.95 -1.07 14.26
CA VAL A 33 -15.46 -1.84 13.11
C VAL A 33 -15.41 -0.94 11.88
N PHE A 34 -15.08 -1.50 10.72
CA PHE A 34 -15.23 -0.81 9.44
C PHE A 34 -16.68 -0.89 8.97
N CYS A 35 -17.13 0.14 8.25
CA CYS A 35 -18.49 0.20 7.71
C CYS A 35 -18.46 0.36 6.19
N THR A 36 -19.54 -0.06 5.54
CA THR A 36 -19.89 0.36 4.18
C THR A 36 -20.95 1.45 4.29
N CYS A 37 -20.76 2.57 3.58
CA CYS A 37 -21.63 3.73 3.69
C CYS A 37 -22.70 3.77 2.61
N PHE A 38 -23.89 4.18 3.00
CA PHE A 38 -25.09 4.37 2.18
C PHE A 38 -25.59 5.80 2.32
N ARG A 39 -26.34 6.29 1.32
CA ARG A 39 -26.83 7.68 1.27
C ARG A 39 -27.87 7.99 2.35
N ASN A 40 -28.75 7.04 2.65
CA ASN A 40 -29.77 7.15 3.67
C ASN A 40 -30.32 5.77 4.06
N ARG A 41 -31.22 5.72 5.04
CA ARG A 41 -31.80 4.45 5.54
C ARG A 41 -32.74 3.78 4.55
N GLU A 42 -33.42 4.53 3.71
CA GLU A 42 -34.37 4.00 2.74
C GLU A 42 -33.68 3.27 1.61
N GLU A 43 -32.49 3.75 1.23
CA GLU A 43 -31.65 3.19 0.19
C GLU A 43 -30.78 2.02 0.66
N GLU A 44 -30.63 1.81 1.95
CA GLU A 44 -29.79 0.77 2.55
C GLU A 44 -30.09 -0.64 2.04
N LYS A 45 -31.38 -0.92 1.75
CA LYS A 45 -31.84 -2.20 1.21
C LYS A 45 -31.71 -2.32 -0.31
N ASN A 46 -31.41 -1.22 -0.97
CA ASN A 46 -31.27 -1.16 -2.42
C ASN A 46 -29.80 -1.04 -2.81
N PRO A 47 -29.25 -1.96 -3.65
CA PRO A 47 -27.87 -1.85 -4.12
C PRO A 47 -27.51 -0.53 -4.82
N GLY A 48 -28.49 0.23 -5.32
CA GLY A 48 -28.27 1.57 -5.89
C GLY A 48 -28.06 2.68 -4.85
N GLY A 49 -28.30 2.41 -3.57
CA GLY A 49 -28.17 3.37 -2.47
C GLY A 49 -26.75 3.56 -1.93
N PHE A 50 -25.73 2.94 -2.52
CA PHE A 50 -24.37 3.10 -2.07
C PHE A 50 -23.86 4.54 -2.19
N LEU A 51 -23.10 4.97 -1.19
CA LEU A 51 -22.39 6.24 -1.26
C LEU A 51 -21.23 6.13 -2.25
N THR A 52 -21.27 6.95 -3.31
CA THR A 52 -20.25 6.91 -4.38
C THR A 52 -18.87 7.37 -3.92
N SER A 53 -18.79 8.19 -2.86
CA SER A 53 -17.53 8.62 -2.23
C SER A 53 -17.00 7.65 -1.16
N ASP A 54 -17.69 6.55 -0.86
CA ASP A 54 -17.16 5.50 0.04
C ASP A 54 -16.08 4.67 -0.67
N CYS A 55 -14.83 5.07 -0.45
CA CYS A 55 -13.68 4.41 -1.08
C CYS A 55 -13.58 2.91 -0.74
N ARG A 56 -13.88 2.52 0.51
CA ARG A 56 -13.87 1.11 0.93
C ARG A 56 -14.97 0.31 0.25
N GLY A 57 -16.18 0.83 0.24
CA GLY A 57 -17.33 0.22 -0.44
C GLY A 57 -17.09 0.10 -1.95
N ASN A 58 -16.48 1.10 -2.58
CA ASN A 58 -16.10 1.05 -3.99
C ASN A 58 -15.08 -0.06 -4.27
N LEU A 59 -14.04 -0.20 -3.45
CA LEU A 59 -13.06 -1.26 -3.60
C LEU A 59 -13.70 -2.65 -3.46
N LYS A 60 -14.58 -2.85 -2.46
CA LYS A 60 -15.30 -4.13 -2.28
C LYS A 60 -16.09 -4.48 -3.54
N ARG A 61 -16.86 -3.55 -4.09
CA ARG A 61 -17.63 -3.78 -5.32
C ARG A 61 -16.74 -4.07 -6.53
N ALA A 62 -15.71 -3.25 -6.75
CA ALA A 62 -14.77 -3.45 -7.84
C ALA A 62 -14.08 -4.83 -7.78
N HIS A 63 -13.70 -5.27 -6.57
CA HIS A 63 -13.08 -6.58 -6.37
C HIS A 63 -14.06 -7.73 -6.64
N GLU A 64 -15.32 -7.62 -6.20
CA GLU A 64 -16.37 -8.60 -6.50
C GLU A 64 -16.70 -8.67 -8.01
N GLU A 65 -16.77 -7.54 -8.69
CA GLU A 65 -16.94 -7.49 -10.16
C GLU A 65 -15.78 -8.18 -10.88
N PHE A 66 -14.55 -7.88 -10.47
CA PHE A 66 -13.35 -8.50 -11.01
C PHE A 66 -13.35 -10.02 -10.80
N LYS A 67 -13.68 -10.48 -9.58
CA LYS A 67 -13.83 -11.91 -9.27
C LYS A 67 -14.91 -12.59 -10.12
N LYS A 68 -16.04 -11.93 -10.31
CA LYS A 68 -17.13 -12.47 -11.18
C LYS A 68 -16.67 -12.62 -12.62
N LYS A 69 -15.97 -11.61 -13.15
CA LYS A 69 -15.54 -11.56 -14.56
C LYS A 69 -14.38 -12.52 -14.86
N HIS A 70 -13.33 -12.46 -14.06
CA HIS A 70 -12.07 -13.18 -14.34
C HIS A 70 -11.90 -14.47 -13.56
N LYS A 71 -12.72 -14.72 -12.53
CA LYS A 71 -12.55 -15.83 -11.57
C LYS A 71 -11.19 -15.76 -10.84
N LEU A 72 -10.71 -14.56 -10.66
CA LEU A 72 -9.44 -14.22 -9.99
C LEU A 72 -9.71 -13.23 -8.86
N GLU A 73 -8.89 -13.29 -7.83
CA GLU A 73 -8.86 -12.32 -6.75
C GLU A 73 -7.51 -11.59 -6.69
N LEU A 74 -7.54 -10.32 -6.38
CA LEU A 74 -6.36 -9.51 -6.14
C LEU A 74 -5.91 -9.65 -4.71
N ARG A 75 -4.66 -10.04 -4.50
CA ARG A 75 -3.99 -10.00 -3.19
C ARG A 75 -2.83 -9.01 -3.23
N ALA A 76 -2.68 -8.27 -2.15
CA ALA A 76 -1.68 -7.23 -2.01
C ALA A 76 -1.01 -7.30 -0.64
N GLY A 77 0.28 -6.93 -0.60
CA GLY A 77 1.04 -6.70 0.62
C GLY A 77 1.79 -5.39 0.48
N THR A 78 1.66 -4.52 1.46
CA THR A 78 2.27 -3.19 1.46
C THR A 78 3.52 -3.14 2.32
N GLU A 79 4.48 -2.32 1.90
CA GLU A 79 5.73 -1.98 2.57
C GLU A 79 5.67 -0.50 3.00
N PRO A 80 4.99 -0.17 4.10
CA PRO A 80 4.72 1.22 4.48
C PRO A 80 5.91 1.84 5.20
N GLU A 81 6.70 2.62 4.48
CA GLU A 81 7.73 3.46 5.06
C GLU A 81 7.11 4.69 5.74
N MET A 82 7.62 5.07 6.89
CA MET A 82 7.18 6.26 7.61
C MET A 82 8.29 6.79 8.51
N MET A 83 8.20 8.06 8.89
CA MET A 83 9.19 8.69 9.77
C MET A 83 8.62 8.93 11.16
N TRP A 84 9.36 8.50 12.18
CA TRP A 84 9.14 8.90 13.55
C TRP A 84 9.87 10.23 13.77
N LEU A 85 9.13 11.28 14.11
CA LEU A 85 9.69 12.61 14.27
C LEU A 85 9.62 13.04 15.73
N THR A 86 10.67 13.72 16.19
CA THR A 86 10.67 14.43 17.45
C THR A 86 9.95 15.78 17.31
N LYS A 87 9.73 16.46 18.41
CA LYS A 87 9.12 17.78 18.47
C LYS A 87 10.12 18.82 18.94
N ASN A 88 10.09 19.97 18.31
CA ASN A 88 10.74 21.18 18.83
C ASN A 88 9.98 21.70 20.08
N GLU A 89 10.52 22.71 20.76
CA GLU A 89 9.89 23.34 21.93
C GLU A 89 8.50 23.92 21.63
N ASP A 90 8.29 24.40 20.42
CA ASP A 90 7.00 24.92 19.93
C ASP A 90 6.04 23.82 19.45
N GLY A 91 6.43 22.55 19.57
CA GLY A 91 5.65 21.39 19.13
C GLY A 91 5.73 21.07 17.66
N SER A 92 6.44 21.84 16.85
CA SER A 92 6.64 21.56 15.43
C SER A 92 7.48 20.30 15.19
N PRO A 93 7.25 19.55 14.11
CA PRO A 93 7.99 18.32 13.83
C PRO A 93 9.43 18.60 13.40
N THR A 94 10.34 17.75 13.84
CA THR A 94 11.74 17.78 13.42
C THR A 94 12.31 16.38 13.31
N GLY A 95 13.26 16.18 12.38
CA GLY A 95 14.09 14.97 12.28
C GLY A 95 15.34 15.03 13.17
N SER A 96 15.56 16.11 13.92
CA SER A 96 16.67 16.19 14.87
C SER A 96 16.48 15.17 16.00
N GLY A 97 17.57 14.63 16.51
CA GLY A 97 17.52 13.55 17.53
C GLY A 97 17.60 12.14 16.94
N PHE A 98 17.48 12.00 15.63
CA PHE A 98 17.81 10.76 14.92
C PHE A 98 19.02 11.02 14.03
N SER A 99 20.05 10.17 14.12
CA SER A 99 21.20 10.30 13.23
C SER A 99 20.79 9.98 11.78
N LYS A 100 21.58 10.43 10.83
CA LYS A 100 21.41 10.15 9.40
C LYS A 100 22.42 9.11 8.92
N PRO A 101 22.31 7.85 9.32
CA PRO A 101 23.15 6.77 8.81
C PRO A 101 22.63 6.30 7.47
N TYR A 102 23.35 5.41 6.84
CA TYR A 102 22.86 4.60 5.74
C TYR A 102 21.72 3.67 6.21
N CYS A 103 20.81 3.26 5.32
CA CYS A 103 19.76 2.29 5.63
C CYS A 103 20.34 0.97 6.20
N TYR A 104 19.48 0.19 6.86
CA TYR A 104 19.80 -1.10 7.50
C TYR A 104 20.83 -0.99 8.65
N HIS A 105 20.88 0.16 9.32
CA HIS A 105 21.80 0.38 10.42
C HIS A 105 21.19 -0.08 11.75
N ILE A 106 21.79 -1.09 12.39
CA ILE A 106 21.21 -1.75 13.55
C ILE A 106 21.05 -0.82 14.76
N ASP A 107 22.02 0.03 15.05
CA ASP A 107 21.96 0.94 16.21
C ASP A 107 20.81 1.96 16.06
N GLN A 108 20.52 2.38 14.84
CA GLN A 108 19.42 3.29 14.57
C GLN A 108 18.06 2.59 14.67
N PHE A 109 17.98 1.35 14.24
CA PHE A 109 16.81 0.52 14.47
C PHE A 109 16.59 0.30 15.97
N GLU A 110 17.64 -0.04 16.71
CA GLU A 110 17.60 -0.25 18.15
C GLU A 110 17.22 1.01 18.95
N SER A 111 17.58 2.20 18.48
CA SER A 111 17.20 3.47 19.14
C SER A 111 15.68 3.67 19.19
N LEU A 112 14.94 3.08 18.25
CA LEU A 112 13.49 3.10 18.19
C LEU A 112 12.84 1.82 18.70
N ARG A 113 13.61 0.90 19.30
CA ARG A 113 13.09 -0.39 19.79
C ARG A 113 11.81 -0.27 20.63
N PRO A 114 11.72 0.57 21.66
CA PRO A 114 10.49 0.67 22.46
C PRO A 114 9.28 1.04 21.62
N VAL A 115 9.47 1.90 20.60
CA VAL A 115 8.43 2.39 19.71
C VAL A 115 7.93 1.27 18.80
N TYR A 116 8.84 0.65 18.01
CA TYR A 116 8.40 -0.37 17.06
C TYR A 116 7.91 -1.64 17.75
N MET A 117 8.44 -2.00 18.94
CA MET A 117 7.91 -3.12 19.71
C MET A 117 6.48 -2.87 20.17
N LYS A 118 6.15 -1.62 20.55
CA LYS A 118 4.77 -1.25 20.89
C LYS A 118 3.86 -1.28 19.66
N VAL A 119 4.33 -0.83 18.51
CA VAL A 119 3.60 -0.97 17.23
C VAL A 119 3.33 -2.43 16.92
N ILE A 120 4.32 -3.31 17.07
CA ILE A 120 4.15 -4.75 16.82
C ILE A 120 3.14 -5.36 17.80
N GLU A 121 3.21 -5.03 19.09
CA GLU A 121 2.27 -5.49 20.12
C GLU A 121 0.82 -5.13 19.74
N TYR A 122 0.57 -3.85 19.45
CA TYR A 122 -0.77 -3.38 19.07
C TYR A 122 -1.23 -3.93 17.72
N SER A 123 -0.32 -4.07 16.76
CA SER A 123 -0.61 -4.64 15.45
C SER A 123 -1.08 -6.09 15.58
N ARG A 124 -0.38 -6.92 16.35
CA ARG A 124 -0.77 -8.31 16.61
C ARG A 124 -2.12 -8.40 17.31
N ALA A 125 -2.35 -7.55 18.32
CA ALA A 125 -3.63 -7.51 19.04
C ALA A 125 -4.80 -7.09 18.10
N MET A 126 -4.53 -6.33 17.05
CA MET A 126 -5.52 -5.90 16.06
C MET A 126 -5.53 -6.76 14.77
N GLY A 127 -4.87 -7.92 14.79
CA GLY A 127 -4.92 -8.89 13.70
C GLY A 127 -4.00 -8.59 12.50
N LEU A 128 -2.99 -7.73 12.68
CA LEU A 128 -1.93 -7.53 11.70
C LEU A 128 -0.76 -8.47 12.01
N ASP A 129 -0.43 -9.35 11.08
CA ASP A 129 0.70 -10.27 11.19
C ASP A 129 1.99 -9.60 10.66
N ILE A 130 2.66 -8.83 11.52
CA ILE A 130 3.96 -8.22 11.20
C ILE A 130 4.98 -9.32 10.97
N ILE A 131 5.68 -9.25 9.84
CA ILE A 131 6.64 -10.27 9.38
C ILE A 131 8.08 -9.78 9.31
N GLN A 132 8.29 -8.47 9.13
CA GLN A 132 9.61 -7.88 8.96
C GLN A 132 9.60 -6.43 9.43
N GLY A 133 10.77 -5.94 9.85
CA GLY A 133 11.01 -4.53 10.11
C GLY A 133 12.37 -4.12 9.60
N ASP A 134 12.45 -2.97 8.94
CA ASP A 134 13.65 -2.42 8.37
C ASP A 134 13.89 -0.98 8.86
N HIS A 135 15.16 -0.65 9.10
CA HIS A 135 15.64 0.73 9.23
C HIS A 135 15.85 1.28 7.81
N GLU A 136 15.17 2.40 7.53
CA GLU A 136 15.24 3.06 6.22
C GLU A 136 16.25 4.22 6.19
N ASP A 137 16.41 4.88 5.04
CA ASP A 137 17.53 5.80 4.80
C ASP A 137 17.36 7.19 5.44
N ALA A 138 16.12 7.66 5.64
CA ALA A 138 15.91 8.97 6.27
C ALA A 138 15.95 8.90 7.80
N PRO A 139 16.29 10.01 8.50
CA PRO A 139 16.31 10.02 9.96
C PRO A 139 14.97 9.60 10.56
N GLY A 140 15.01 8.61 11.47
CA GLY A 140 13.81 8.07 12.12
C GLY A 140 12.87 7.30 11.20
N GLN A 141 13.29 6.97 9.97
CA GLN A 141 12.47 6.25 9.01
C GLN A 141 12.54 4.75 9.27
N LEU A 142 11.38 4.15 9.43
CA LEU A 142 11.20 2.71 9.60
C LEU A 142 10.15 2.18 8.62
N GLU A 143 10.31 0.92 8.26
CA GLU A 143 9.33 0.12 7.54
C GLU A 143 8.97 -1.09 8.40
N LEU A 144 7.68 -1.34 8.60
CA LEU A 144 7.18 -2.55 9.28
C LEU A 144 6.17 -3.24 8.35
N ASN A 145 6.57 -4.38 7.83
CA ASN A 145 5.81 -5.13 6.86
C ASN A 145 4.89 -6.14 7.54
N PHE A 146 3.68 -6.23 7.03
CA PHE A 146 2.71 -7.27 7.40
C PHE A 146 2.39 -8.16 6.20
N ASN A 147 1.94 -9.37 6.47
CA ASN A 147 1.70 -10.37 5.45
C ASN A 147 0.64 -9.90 4.45
N TYR A 148 0.74 -10.35 3.20
CA TYR A 148 -0.23 -10.03 2.16
C TYR A 148 -1.61 -10.62 2.45
N ASP A 149 -2.65 -9.96 1.95
CA ASP A 149 -4.03 -10.41 2.09
C ASP A 149 -4.84 -10.02 0.84
N ASP A 150 -6.13 -10.33 0.81
CA ASP A 150 -6.98 -9.76 -0.21
C ASP A 150 -6.91 -8.23 -0.19
N VAL A 151 -7.16 -7.61 -1.33
CA VAL A 151 -6.91 -6.18 -1.50
C VAL A 151 -7.71 -5.29 -0.54
N VAL A 152 -8.93 -5.69 -0.14
CA VAL A 152 -9.76 -4.93 0.81
C VAL A 152 -9.18 -5.03 2.21
N ARG A 153 -8.85 -6.26 2.66
CA ARG A 153 -8.22 -6.48 3.96
C ARG A 153 -6.83 -5.82 4.04
N ASN A 154 -6.05 -5.86 2.96
CA ASN A 154 -4.77 -5.15 2.92
C ASN A 154 -4.94 -3.64 3.11
N ALA A 155 -5.96 -3.03 2.46
CA ALA A 155 -6.28 -1.62 2.64
C ALA A 155 -6.76 -1.30 4.07
N ASP A 156 -7.60 -2.15 4.66
CA ASP A 156 -8.03 -2.06 6.05
C ASP A 156 -6.85 -2.16 7.03
N ARG A 157 -5.88 -3.05 6.76
CA ARG A 157 -4.66 -3.22 7.56
C ARG A 157 -3.76 -1.98 7.50
N LEU A 158 -3.53 -1.40 6.32
CA LEU A 158 -2.74 -0.17 6.21
C LEU A 158 -3.40 1.00 6.95
N SER A 159 -4.73 1.13 6.85
CA SER A 159 -5.49 2.13 7.61
C SER A 159 -5.36 1.91 9.12
N THR A 160 -5.43 0.66 9.56
CA THR A 160 -5.25 0.26 10.95
C THR A 160 -3.82 0.51 11.44
N TYR A 161 -2.82 0.20 10.62
CA TYR A 161 -1.41 0.45 10.92
C TYR A 161 -1.14 1.94 11.17
N ARG A 162 -1.68 2.82 10.32
CA ARG A 162 -1.58 4.27 10.53
C ARG A 162 -2.22 4.73 11.84
N GLN A 163 -3.36 4.16 12.21
CA GLN A 163 -4.02 4.42 13.50
C GLN A 163 -3.14 3.99 14.68
N ILE A 164 -2.56 2.80 14.59
CA ILE A 164 -1.65 2.27 15.62
C ILE A 164 -0.41 3.16 15.76
N CYS A 165 0.25 3.51 14.66
CA CYS A 165 1.42 4.40 14.69
C CYS A 165 1.10 5.76 15.30
N ALA A 166 -0.05 6.35 14.96
CA ALA A 166 -0.50 7.61 15.57
C ALA A 166 -0.75 7.48 17.08
N GLN A 167 -1.26 6.34 17.55
CA GLN A 167 -1.44 6.09 18.99
C GLN A 167 -0.09 5.92 19.70
N VAL A 168 0.80 5.09 19.14
CA VAL A 168 2.13 4.87 19.72
C VAL A 168 2.93 6.18 19.75
N ALA A 169 2.84 6.99 18.69
CA ALA A 169 3.48 8.31 18.67
C ALA A 169 3.06 9.19 19.85
N ARG A 170 1.76 9.18 20.21
CA ARG A 170 1.27 9.91 21.41
C ARG A 170 1.86 9.37 22.70
N GLU A 171 1.99 8.06 22.84
CA GLU A 171 2.55 7.42 24.03
C GLU A 171 4.04 7.72 24.24
N PHE A 172 4.79 7.91 23.15
CA PHE A 172 6.23 8.20 23.17
C PHE A 172 6.56 9.67 22.91
N ASN A 173 5.57 10.58 22.92
CA ASN A 173 5.75 12.00 22.61
C ASN A 173 6.45 12.26 21.27
N LEU A 174 6.16 11.44 20.28
CA LEU A 174 6.66 11.54 18.89
C LEU A 174 5.53 11.99 17.95
N ILE A 175 5.87 12.11 16.67
CA ILE A 175 4.94 12.28 15.57
C ILE A 175 5.15 11.13 14.59
N ALA A 176 4.08 10.39 14.27
CA ALA A 176 4.08 9.41 13.19
C ALA A 176 3.78 10.13 11.86
N CYS A 177 4.79 10.28 11.02
CA CYS A 177 4.72 11.04 9.78
C CYS A 177 4.65 10.10 8.57
N PHE A 178 3.51 10.10 7.89
CA PHE A 178 3.25 9.37 6.64
C PHE A 178 3.33 10.29 5.41
N LEU A 179 3.75 11.54 5.54
CA LEU A 179 4.03 12.37 4.37
C LEU A 179 5.14 11.75 3.52
N SER A 180 4.98 11.82 2.21
CA SER A 180 5.91 11.24 1.26
C SER A 180 7.33 11.80 1.42
N LYS A 181 7.49 13.12 1.47
CA LYS A 181 8.79 13.78 1.62
C LYS A 181 8.70 15.01 2.53
N PRO A 182 8.69 14.81 3.86
CA PRO A 182 8.61 15.92 4.81
C PRO A 182 9.85 16.82 4.81
N PHE A 183 11.02 16.28 4.48
CA PHE A 183 12.29 17.02 4.47
C PHE A 183 12.99 16.93 3.12
N VAL A 184 13.70 18.02 2.76
CA VAL A 184 14.56 18.06 1.58
C VAL A 184 15.90 17.36 1.85
N GLY A 185 16.49 16.75 0.83
CA GLY A 185 17.82 16.13 0.91
C GLY A 185 17.88 14.82 1.67
N VAL A 186 16.75 14.18 1.96
CA VAL A 186 16.65 12.83 2.53
C VAL A 186 15.74 11.97 1.67
N SER A 187 15.76 10.65 1.85
CA SER A 187 14.86 9.74 1.17
C SER A 187 13.41 10.01 1.51
N ALA A 188 12.52 9.73 0.58
CA ALA A 188 11.08 9.86 0.75
C ALA A 188 10.49 8.56 1.28
N SER A 189 9.27 8.61 1.84
CA SER A 189 8.54 7.43 2.32
C SER A 189 7.66 6.84 1.22
N GLY A 190 8.09 5.71 0.66
CA GLY A 190 7.30 4.89 -0.24
C GLY A 190 6.29 4.01 0.50
N CYS A 191 5.36 3.44 -0.24
CA CYS A 191 4.48 2.38 0.27
C CYS A 191 4.36 1.30 -0.81
N HIS A 192 5.49 0.72 -1.17
CA HIS A 192 5.56 -0.24 -2.24
C HIS A 192 4.52 -1.35 -2.04
N THR A 193 3.82 -1.70 -3.10
CA THR A 193 2.73 -2.66 -3.01
C THR A 193 3.07 -3.89 -3.84
N ASN A 194 3.30 -5.01 -3.16
CA ASN A 194 3.49 -6.32 -3.77
C ASN A 194 2.14 -6.90 -4.16
N ILE A 195 1.99 -7.30 -5.40
CA ILE A 195 0.71 -7.63 -6.02
C ILE A 195 0.78 -9.01 -6.67
N SER A 196 -0.29 -9.78 -6.50
CA SER A 196 -0.48 -11.07 -7.15
C SER A 196 -1.97 -11.33 -7.43
N LEU A 197 -2.27 -12.15 -8.44
CA LEU A 197 -3.62 -12.62 -8.75
C LEU A 197 -3.73 -14.12 -8.47
N TRP A 198 -4.86 -14.50 -7.89
CA TRP A 198 -5.07 -15.87 -7.42
C TRP A 198 -6.39 -16.45 -7.92
N LYS A 199 -6.39 -17.75 -8.20
CA LYS A 199 -7.56 -18.51 -8.63
C LYS A 199 -7.93 -19.52 -7.56
N GLY A 200 -9.17 -19.41 -7.03
CA GLY A 200 -9.73 -20.34 -6.05
C GLY A 200 -8.93 -20.42 -4.74
N GLY A 201 -9.25 -21.40 -3.93
CA GLY A 201 -8.58 -21.72 -2.69
C GLY A 201 -9.39 -21.34 -1.44
N LYS A 202 -9.12 -22.05 -0.35
CA LYS A 202 -9.59 -21.69 1.00
C LYS A 202 -8.41 -21.23 1.82
N ASP A 203 -8.62 -20.18 2.59
CA ASP A 203 -7.65 -19.73 3.55
C ASP A 203 -7.66 -20.63 4.77
N GLU A 204 -6.50 -20.90 5.30
CA GLU A 204 -6.30 -21.70 6.52
C GLU A 204 -5.47 -20.90 7.52
N LEU A 205 -5.87 -20.94 8.79
CA LEU A 205 -5.05 -20.48 9.90
C LEU A 205 -4.12 -21.62 10.31
N ILE A 206 -2.82 -21.43 10.10
CA ILE A 206 -1.81 -22.42 10.48
C ILE A 206 -1.16 -21.94 11.78
N PRO A 207 -1.22 -22.78 12.85
CA PRO A 207 -0.44 -22.49 14.05
C PRO A 207 1.05 -22.46 13.71
N CYS A 208 1.70 -21.35 13.99
CA CYS A 208 3.15 -21.18 13.85
C CYS A 208 3.79 -20.72 15.16
N GLY A 209 3.00 -20.71 16.24
CA GLY A 209 3.44 -20.33 17.56
C GLY A 209 4.50 -21.28 18.13
N ASN A 210 5.40 -20.73 18.91
CA ASN A 210 6.40 -21.49 19.65
C ASN A 210 6.06 -21.50 21.14
N LYS A 211 5.64 -22.65 21.66
CA LYS A 211 5.25 -22.81 23.06
C LYS A 211 6.40 -22.62 24.05
N THR A 212 7.64 -22.64 23.58
CA THR A 212 8.82 -22.42 24.41
C THR A 212 9.20 -20.94 24.56
N ILE A 213 8.57 -20.06 23.77
CA ILE A 213 8.81 -18.62 23.79
C ILE A 213 7.59 -17.94 24.40
N PRO A 214 7.69 -17.30 25.59
CA PRO A 214 6.56 -16.60 26.18
C PRO A 214 5.92 -15.57 25.22
N GLY A 215 4.61 -15.59 25.12
CA GLY A 215 3.85 -14.70 24.24
C GLY A 215 3.76 -15.15 22.77
N MET A 216 4.38 -16.29 22.42
CA MET A 216 4.30 -16.86 21.07
C MET A 216 3.49 -18.15 20.98
N GLU A 217 2.80 -18.53 22.03
CA GLU A 217 2.05 -19.81 22.11
C GLU A 217 0.90 -19.89 21.12
N ASN A 218 0.25 -18.75 20.88
CA ASN A 218 -0.96 -18.63 20.06
C ASN A 218 -0.73 -17.78 18.81
N VAL A 219 0.45 -17.87 18.22
CA VAL A 219 0.73 -17.19 16.96
C VAL A 219 0.24 -18.06 15.80
N PHE A 220 -0.53 -17.47 14.93
CA PHE A 220 -1.03 -18.09 13.72
C PHE A 220 -0.59 -17.27 12.52
N HIS A 221 -0.32 -17.92 11.40
CA HIS A 221 -0.22 -17.23 10.14
C HIS A 221 -1.33 -17.71 9.18
N HIS A 222 -1.79 -16.79 8.34
CA HIS A 222 -2.72 -17.14 7.28
C HIS A 222 -1.98 -17.83 6.14
N ARG A 223 -2.27 -19.10 5.92
CA ARG A 223 -1.95 -19.76 4.67
C ARG A 223 -3.05 -19.42 3.68
N ARG A 224 -2.74 -18.57 2.72
CA ARG A 224 -3.66 -18.22 1.65
C ARG A 224 -3.72 -19.36 0.65
N GLY A 225 -4.90 -19.98 0.53
CA GLY A 225 -5.14 -21.02 -0.46
C GLY A 225 -5.22 -20.48 -1.88
N GLY A 226 -5.28 -21.39 -2.85
CA GLY A 226 -5.47 -21.07 -4.26
C GLY A 226 -4.19 -21.17 -5.11
N THR A 227 -4.35 -20.90 -6.40
CA THR A 227 -3.26 -20.92 -7.39
C THR A 227 -2.89 -19.50 -7.77
N ASN A 228 -1.65 -19.11 -7.55
CA ASN A 228 -1.12 -17.83 -7.98
C ASN A 228 -0.88 -17.87 -9.49
N VAL A 229 -1.66 -17.09 -10.25
CA VAL A 229 -1.60 -17.07 -11.71
C VAL A 229 -0.48 -16.17 -12.27
N PHE A 230 0.28 -15.50 -11.39
CA PHE A 230 1.50 -14.80 -11.78
C PHE A 230 2.73 -15.70 -11.74
N MET A 231 2.60 -16.91 -11.21
CA MET A 231 3.72 -17.86 -11.27
C MET A 231 4.14 -18.14 -12.73
N PRO A 232 5.44 -18.27 -12.97
CA PRO A 232 5.95 -18.52 -14.31
C PRO A 232 5.35 -19.76 -14.98
N ASP A 233 4.93 -19.62 -16.22
CA ASP A 233 4.43 -20.73 -17.06
C ASP A 233 5.56 -21.48 -17.79
N GLY A 234 6.73 -20.86 -17.91
CA GLY A 234 7.89 -21.37 -18.66
C GLY A 234 9.05 -21.83 -17.79
N LYS A 235 10.17 -22.13 -18.45
CA LYS A 235 11.42 -22.55 -17.79
C LYS A 235 12.12 -21.42 -17.06
N ASP A 236 12.04 -20.19 -17.56
CA ASP A 236 12.61 -19.02 -16.89
C ASP A 236 11.70 -18.58 -15.74
N ARG A 237 12.17 -18.85 -14.54
CA ARG A 237 11.43 -18.56 -13.30
C ARG A 237 11.30 -17.07 -13.00
N ARG A 238 11.98 -16.20 -13.74
CA ARG A 238 11.86 -14.75 -13.58
C ARG A 238 10.65 -14.19 -14.32
N ILE A 239 10.27 -14.80 -15.45
CA ILE A 239 9.20 -14.30 -16.32
C ILE A 239 7.85 -14.63 -15.71
N PRO A 240 6.99 -13.64 -15.37
CA PRO A 240 5.64 -13.90 -14.91
C PRO A 240 4.83 -14.71 -15.91
N GLY A 241 3.87 -15.50 -15.42
CA GLY A 241 2.93 -16.21 -16.28
C GLY A 241 2.12 -15.27 -17.18
N LYS A 242 1.50 -15.82 -18.20
CA LYS A 242 0.79 -15.06 -19.24
C LYS A 242 -0.19 -14.01 -18.66
N ILE A 243 -0.98 -14.38 -17.65
CA ILE A 243 -1.92 -13.46 -17.00
C ILE A 243 -1.16 -12.36 -16.25
N GLY A 244 -0.02 -12.69 -15.64
CA GLY A 244 0.84 -11.73 -14.95
C GLY A 244 1.39 -10.67 -15.92
N LEU A 245 1.87 -11.10 -17.10
CA LEU A 245 2.34 -10.16 -18.14
C LEU A 245 1.20 -9.27 -18.65
N GLN A 246 0.01 -9.83 -18.88
CA GLN A 246 -1.15 -9.02 -19.29
C GLN A 246 -1.56 -8.01 -18.23
N ALA A 247 -1.51 -8.39 -16.94
CA ALA A 247 -1.78 -7.48 -15.83
C ALA A 247 -0.75 -6.35 -15.76
N ILE A 248 0.55 -6.66 -15.93
CA ILE A 248 1.62 -5.66 -16.05
C ILE A 248 1.34 -4.72 -17.23
N GLY A 249 0.97 -5.26 -18.40
CA GLY A 249 0.63 -4.45 -19.58
C GLY A 249 -0.49 -3.45 -19.30
N GLY A 250 -1.54 -3.86 -18.60
CA GLY A 250 -2.62 -2.97 -18.18
C GLY A 250 -2.17 -1.88 -17.19
N VAL A 251 -1.30 -2.24 -16.25
CA VAL A 251 -0.76 -1.22 -15.32
C VAL A 251 0.18 -0.27 -16.04
N MET A 252 1.00 -0.74 -16.96
CA MET A 252 1.90 0.11 -17.75
C MET A 252 1.14 1.17 -18.56
N GLU A 253 0.06 0.77 -19.21
CA GLU A 253 -0.83 1.67 -19.97
C GLU A 253 -1.40 2.79 -19.09
N HIS A 254 -1.78 2.46 -17.86
CA HIS A 254 -2.42 3.40 -16.94
C HIS A 254 -1.47 3.98 -15.88
N LEU A 255 -0.17 3.67 -15.93
CA LEU A 255 0.76 4.07 -14.89
C LEU A 255 0.81 5.59 -14.64
N PRO A 256 0.81 6.45 -15.69
CA PRO A 256 0.71 7.90 -15.48
C PRO A 256 -0.56 8.33 -14.75
N ALA A 257 -1.72 7.76 -15.10
CA ALA A 257 -2.99 8.04 -14.44
C ALA A 257 -3.03 7.51 -12.99
N LEU A 258 -2.53 6.28 -12.77
CA LEU A 258 -2.45 5.68 -11.45
C LEU A 258 -1.55 6.45 -10.48
N THR A 259 -0.65 7.30 -11.00
CA THR A 259 0.18 8.20 -10.18
C THR A 259 -0.68 9.17 -9.35
N ALA A 260 -1.84 9.62 -9.85
CA ALA A 260 -2.77 10.45 -9.08
C ALA A 260 -3.29 9.73 -7.82
N LEU A 261 -3.48 8.42 -7.89
CA LEU A 261 -3.97 7.60 -6.79
C LEU A 261 -2.85 7.16 -5.83
N GLY A 262 -1.66 6.85 -6.37
CA GLY A 262 -0.50 6.42 -5.61
C GLY A 262 0.30 7.56 -4.99
N SER A 263 0.26 8.75 -5.58
CA SER A 263 0.93 9.98 -5.16
C SER A 263 -0.11 11.09 -5.02
N SER A 264 -1.02 10.93 -4.05
CA SER A 264 -2.30 11.65 -3.97
C SER A 264 -2.22 13.03 -3.30
N THR A 265 -1.04 13.51 -2.95
CA THR A 265 -0.84 14.83 -2.32
C THR A 265 0.19 15.65 -3.06
N VAL A 266 0.14 16.98 -2.91
CA VAL A 266 1.19 17.88 -3.47
C VAL A 266 2.59 17.51 -2.94
N ASN A 267 2.68 17.08 -1.68
CA ASN A 267 3.95 16.62 -1.09
C ASN A 267 4.49 15.35 -1.75
N SER A 268 3.62 14.50 -2.28
CA SER A 268 3.97 13.25 -2.94
C SER A 268 4.93 13.47 -4.11
N TYR A 269 4.74 14.53 -4.89
CA TYR A 269 5.54 14.82 -6.08
C TYR A 269 6.96 15.29 -5.75
N ARG A 270 7.22 15.78 -4.54
CA ARG A 270 8.59 16.07 -4.08
C ARG A 270 9.46 14.81 -4.06
N ARG A 271 8.87 13.63 -3.88
CA ARG A 271 9.55 12.33 -3.99
C ARG A 271 10.06 12.08 -5.39
N LEU A 272 9.33 12.52 -6.42
CA LEU A 272 9.65 12.31 -7.82
C LEU A 272 10.64 13.36 -8.38
N TRP A 273 10.72 14.55 -7.75
CA TRP A 273 11.63 15.62 -8.21
C TRP A 273 13.09 15.35 -7.89
N ASP A 274 13.35 14.59 -6.83
CA ASP A 274 14.69 14.36 -6.30
C ASP A 274 15.17 12.99 -6.75
N THR A 275 15.71 12.93 -7.96
CA THR A 275 16.20 11.68 -8.56
C THR A 275 17.45 11.17 -7.84
N GLY A 276 17.57 9.85 -7.70
CA GLY A 276 18.70 9.20 -7.05
C GLY A 276 18.38 8.60 -5.68
N PHE A 277 17.17 8.82 -5.15
CA PHE A 277 16.68 8.20 -3.93
C PHE A 277 15.73 7.01 -4.21
N TRP A 278 15.97 6.28 -5.29
CA TRP A 278 15.26 5.06 -5.69
C TRP A 278 13.74 5.21 -5.95
N ALA A 279 13.22 6.45 -6.00
CA ALA A 279 11.85 6.70 -6.42
C ALA A 279 11.72 6.56 -7.94
N PRO A 280 10.74 5.81 -8.45
CA PRO A 280 10.55 5.67 -9.89
C PRO A 280 9.97 6.98 -10.46
N VAL A 281 10.55 7.44 -11.55
CA VAL A 281 10.11 8.67 -12.24
C VAL A 281 9.73 8.44 -13.70
N TYR A 282 9.79 7.18 -14.15
CA TYR A 282 9.51 6.77 -15.53
C TYR A 282 8.46 5.67 -15.57
N ALA A 283 7.65 5.69 -16.62
CA ALA A 283 6.65 4.66 -16.89
C ALA A 283 7.32 3.44 -17.53
N ASP A 284 7.89 2.57 -16.71
CA ASP A 284 8.61 1.39 -17.12
C ASP A 284 8.48 0.22 -16.13
N TRP A 285 8.93 -0.95 -16.53
CA TRP A 285 8.98 -2.14 -15.69
C TRP A 285 10.25 -2.96 -15.91
N GLY A 286 10.67 -3.71 -14.89
CA GLY A 286 11.87 -4.53 -15.00
C GLY A 286 12.01 -5.60 -13.93
N TYR A 287 12.99 -6.51 -14.13
CA TYR A 287 13.35 -7.53 -13.15
C TYR A 287 14.34 -6.96 -12.15
N GLN A 288 14.06 -7.09 -10.85
CA GLN A 288 14.93 -6.62 -9.76
C GLN A 288 15.37 -5.14 -9.88
N ASN A 289 14.76 -4.37 -10.77
CA ASN A 289 15.13 -2.98 -11.07
C ASN A 289 14.35 -2.00 -10.21
N ARG A 290 14.98 -1.43 -9.18
CA ARG A 290 14.36 -0.46 -8.25
C ARG A 290 14.15 0.92 -8.87
N THR A 291 14.68 1.21 -10.06
CA THR A 291 14.48 2.48 -10.76
C THR A 291 13.21 2.49 -11.62
N CYS A 292 12.56 1.33 -11.76
CA CYS A 292 11.32 1.17 -12.53
C CYS A 292 10.05 1.42 -11.68
N GLY A 293 8.99 1.87 -12.34
CA GLY A 293 7.66 2.02 -11.76
C GLY A 293 7.04 0.70 -11.32
N LEU A 294 7.31 -0.38 -12.07
CA LEU A 294 6.97 -1.76 -11.71
C LEU A 294 8.22 -2.63 -11.65
N ARG A 295 8.35 -3.39 -10.59
CA ARG A 295 9.48 -4.29 -10.36
C ARG A 295 9.00 -5.73 -10.15
N VAL A 296 9.41 -6.65 -10.99
CA VAL A 296 9.25 -8.09 -10.72
C VAL A 296 10.38 -8.51 -9.76
N SER A 297 10.07 -8.51 -8.47
CA SER A 297 11.04 -8.77 -7.40
C SER A 297 11.18 -10.25 -7.04
N ALA A 298 10.17 -11.06 -7.34
CA ALA A 298 10.17 -12.50 -7.11
C ALA A 298 9.15 -13.19 -8.03
N PRO A 299 9.27 -14.51 -8.27
CA PRO A 299 8.26 -15.27 -8.97
C PRO A 299 6.89 -15.15 -8.31
N GLY A 300 5.85 -14.95 -9.10
CA GLY A 300 4.47 -14.91 -8.64
C GLY A 300 4.00 -13.56 -8.07
N ARG A 301 4.83 -12.53 -8.11
CA ARG A 301 4.43 -11.16 -7.71
C ARG A 301 5.19 -10.11 -8.52
N PHE A 302 4.62 -8.93 -8.59
CA PHE A 302 5.36 -7.72 -8.90
C PHE A 302 5.07 -6.63 -7.86
N GLU A 303 5.99 -5.71 -7.75
CA GLU A 303 5.98 -4.59 -6.83
C GLU A 303 5.60 -3.31 -7.61
N TYR A 304 4.47 -2.70 -7.25
CA TYR A 304 4.08 -1.37 -7.72
C TYR A 304 4.80 -0.33 -6.86
N ARG A 305 5.64 0.50 -7.49
CA ARG A 305 6.55 1.41 -6.78
C ARG A 305 6.17 2.88 -6.87
N SER A 306 5.28 3.25 -7.81
CA SER A 306 4.82 4.63 -8.00
C SER A 306 3.74 5.01 -6.98
N VAL A 307 4.00 4.70 -5.70
CA VAL A 307 3.06 4.88 -4.59
C VAL A 307 3.84 5.29 -3.33
N ASP A 308 3.27 6.18 -2.55
CA ASP A 308 3.85 6.64 -1.29
C ASP A 308 2.94 6.40 -0.07
N SER A 309 3.48 6.64 1.11
CA SER A 309 2.80 6.34 2.38
C SER A 309 1.62 7.24 2.73
N ALA A 310 1.37 8.31 1.95
CA ALA A 310 0.20 9.19 2.13
C ALA A 310 -1.02 8.76 1.31
N HIS A 311 -0.87 7.80 0.37
CA HIS A 311 -1.93 7.40 -0.56
C HIS A 311 -3.17 6.81 0.15
N ASN A 312 -4.32 6.86 -0.54
CA ASN A 312 -5.53 6.15 -0.11
C ASN A 312 -5.51 4.71 -0.64
N PRO A 313 -5.35 3.68 0.23
CA PRO A 313 -5.19 2.30 -0.21
C PRO A 313 -6.43 1.72 -0.92
N TYR A 314 -7.61 2.23 -0.59
CA TYR A 314 -8.85 1.77 -1.24
C TYR A 314 -8.96 2.28 -2.68
N LEU A 315 -8.62 3.56 -2.90
CA LEU A 315 -8.58 4.13 -4.25
C LEU A 315 -7.50 3.47 -5.10
N MET A 316 -6.30 3.28 -4.55
CA MET A 316 -5.20 2.60 -5.24
C MET A 316 -5.57 1.17 -5.63
N GLY A 317 -6.16 0.39 -4.71
CA GLY A 317 -6.64 -0.96 -4.99
C GLY A 317 -7.70 -0.99 -6.10
N SER A 318 -8.62 -0.02 -6.12
CA SER A 318 -9.64 0.10 -7.17
C SER A 318 -9.02 0.43 -8.54
N GLY A 319 -8.04 1.34 -8.57
CA GLY A 319 -7.30 1.69 -9.80
C GLY A 319 -6.54 0.48 -10.36
N LEU A 320 -5.84 -0.26 -9.51
CA LEU A 320 -5.14 -1.48 -9.92
C LEU A 320 -6.08 -2.55 -10.49
N LEU A 321 -7.25 -2.76 -9.87
CA LEU A 321 -8.24 -3.71 -10.39
C LEU A 321 -8.73 -3.31 -11.79
N LYS A 322 -8.96 -2.02 -12.04
CA LYS A 322 -9.37 -1.53 -13.36
C LYS A 322 -8.25 -1.69 -14.41
N ALA A 323 -7.01 -1.38 -14.03
CA ALA A 323 -5.85 -1.59 -14.90
C ALA A 323 -5.66 -3.08 -15.24
N PHE A 324 -5.80 -3.98 -14.29
CA PHE A 324 -5.74 -5.43 -14.53
C PHE A 324 -6.90 -5.92 -15.40
N ASP A 325 -8.10 -5.43 -15.14
CA ASP A 325 -9.26 -5.78 -15.99
C ASP A 325 -9.02 -5.40 -17.44
N HIS A 326 -8.49 -4.20 -17.68
CA HIS A 326 -8.13 -3.73 -19.03
C HIS A 326 -7.03 -4.60 -19.64
N GLY A 327 -5.91 -4.79 -18.96
CA GLY A 327 -4.77 -5.56 -19.45
C GLY A 327 -5.13 -7.02 -19.79
N ILE A 328 -5.86 -7.70 -18.92
CA ILE A 328 -6.28 -9.10 -19.13
C ILE A 328 -7.32 -9.19 -20.23
N SER A 329 -8.34 -8.33 -20.24
CA SER A 329 -9.40 -8.33 -21.24
C SER A 329 -8.88 -8.03 -22.64
N LYS A 330 -7.90 -7.13 -22.78
CA LYS A 330 -7.26 -6.77 -24.05
C LYS A 330 -6.06 -7.64 -24.39
N LYS A 331 -5.63 -8.52 -23.48
CA LYS A 331 -4.43 -9.36 -23.63
C LYS A 331 -3.17 -8.52 -23.92
N MET A 332 -3.01 -7.43 -23.16
CA MET A 332 -1.95 -6.45 -23.40
C MET A 332 -0.56 -7.05 -23.17
N ASP A 333 0.40 -6.56 -23.95
CA ASP A 333 1.83 -6.88 -23.81
C ASP A 333 2.50 -5.72 -23.07
N PRO A 334 3.21 -5.96 -21.96
CA PRO A 334 3.91 -4.90 -21.24
C PRO A 334 5.16 -4.35 -21.97
N GLY A 335 5.52 -4.91 -23.10
CA GLY A 335 6.77 -4.60 -23.77
C GLY A 335 7.99 -5.23 -23.10
N LYS A 336 9.19 -4.83 -23.53
CA LYS A 336 10.45 -5.36 -23.00
C LYS A 336 10.77 -4.80 -21.62
N PRO A 337 11.22 -5.65 -20.67
CA PRO A 337 11.63 -5.18 -19.36
C PRO A 337 12.95 -4.40 -19.40
N GLU A 338 13.04 -3.37 -18.57
CA GLU A 338 14.25 -2.59 -18.37
C GLU A 338 15.22 -3.29 -17.41
N GLN A 339 16.47 -3.42 -17.86
CA GLN A 339 17.52 -4.12 -17.10
C GLN A 339 18.59 -3.17 -16.54
N GLN A 340 18.56 -1.90 -16.95
CA GLN A 340 19.59 -0.93 -16.63
C GLN A 340 19.05 0.16 -15.68
N ASN A 341 19.96 0.90 -15.06
CA ASN A 341 19.61 2.04 -14.24
C ASN A 341 18.96 3.13 -15.09
N MET A 342 17.66 3.37 -14.87
CA MET A 342 16.89 4.31 -15.69
C MET A 342 17.37 5.74 -15.56
N TYR A 343 17.88 6.17 -14.41
CA TYR A 343 18.43 7.49 -14.24
C TYR A 343 19.65 7.75 -15.14
N GLU A 344 20.51 6.74 -15.30
CA GLU A 344 21.67 6.81 -16.18
C GLU A 344 21.27 6.74 -17.66
N GLN A 345 20.31 5.88 -17.98
CA GLN A 345 19.78 5.76 -19.33
C GLN A 345 19.16 7.08 -19.83
N MET A 346 18.44 7.77 -18.98
CA MET A 346 17.85 9.06 -19.32
C MET A 346 18.89 10.16 -19.48
N LYS A 347 19.94 10.17 -18.65
CA LYS A 347 21.09 11.06 -18.83
C LYS A 347 21.82 10.80 -20.15
N ALA A 348 21.84 9.55 -20.61
CA ALA A 348 22.41 9.14 -21.90
C ALA A 348 21.47 9.41 -23.11
N GLY A 349 20.30 10.01 -22.89
CA GLY A 349 19.38 10.43 -23.95
C GLY A 349 18.30 9.41 -24.35
N LYS A 350 18.12 8.32 -23.59
CA LYS A 350 17.01 7.39 -23.83
C LYS A 350 15.67 8.11 -23.63
N GLN A 351 14.74 7.89 -24.56
CA GLN A 351 13.40 8.45 -24.48
C GLN A 351 12.47 7.42 -23.83
N VAL A 352 11.95 7.74 -22.63
CA VAL A 352 10.92 6.98 -21.91
C VAL A 352 9.93 7.98 -21.34
N GLU A 353 8.65 7.64 -21.33
CA GLU A 353 7.62 8.49 -20.75
C GLU A 353 7.90 8.72 -19.27
N LYS A 354 7.90 10.00 -18.86
CA LYS A 354 7.99 10.37 -17.44
C LYS A 354 6.63 10.22 -16.80
N LEU A 355 6.63 9.80 -15.54
CA LEU A 355 5.45 9.94 -14.70
C LEU A 355 5.10 11.44 -14.52
N PRO A 356 3.83 11.76 -14.30
CA PRO A 356 3.44 13.13 -13.95
C PRO A 356 4.28 13.67 -12.79
N MET A 357 4.72 14.93 -12.91
CA MET A 357 5.59 15.57 -11.92
C MET A 357 4.83 16.50 -10.97
N THR A 358 3.52 16.66 -11.19
CA THR A 358 2.62 17.43 -10.34
C THR A 358 1.31 16.70 -10.16
N LEU A 359 0.58 17.02 -9.08
CA LEU A 359 -0.75 16.45 -8.85
C LEU A 359 -1.74 16.85 -9.97
N GLY A 360 -1.64 18.08 -10.50
CA GLY A 360 -2.47 18.55 -11.62
C GLY A 360 -2.27 17.68 -12.85
N GLU A 361 -1.02 17.50 -13.30
CA GLU A 361 -0.70 16.63 -14.45
C GLU A 361 -1.22 15.18 -14.25
N ALA A 362 -1.13 14.66 -13.04
CA ALA A 362 -1.60 13.29 -12.75
C ALA A 362 -3.13 13.19 -12.78
N LEU A 363 -3.84 14.21 -12.30
CA LEU A 363 -5.30 14.28 -12.38
C LEU A 363 -5.77 14.40 -13.82
N ASP A 364 -5.11 15.25 -14.65
CA ASP A 364 -5.41 15.37 -16.09
C ASP A 364 -5.29 13.99 -16.79
N ARG A 365 -4.27 13.18 -16.40
CA ARG A 365 -4.10 11.82 -16.93
C ARG A 365 -5.15 10.82 -16.40
N LEU A 366 -5.71 11.07 -15.24
CA LEU A 366 -6.75 10.20 -14.66
C LEU A 366 -8.13 10.46 -15.28
N GLU A 367 -8.39 11.69 -15.74
CA GLU A 367 -9.66 12.09 -16.38
C GLU A 367 -9.77 11.65 -17.84
N THR A 368 -8.63 11.45 -18.53
CA THR A 368 -8.56 11.01 -19.94
C THR A 368 -8.50 9.49 -20.07
#